data_9394fb12a11b47ace4a7cc7e0ff34e3a
#
_entry.id   9394fb12a11b47ace4a7cc7e0ff34e3a
#
_cell.length_a   1.000
_cell.length_b   1.000
_cell.length_c   1.000
_cell.angle_alpha   90.00
_cell.angle_beta   90.00
_cell.angle_gamma   90.00
#
_symmetry.space_group_name_H-M   'P 1'
#
loop_
_entity.id
_entity.type
_entity.pdbx_description
1 polymer ?
#
loop_
_entity_poly.entity_id
_entity_poly.type
_entity_poly.pdbx_seq_one_letter_code
_entity_poly.pdbx_strand_id
1 'polypeptide(L)'
;CTLKVKVNNALSQEKTIKAGVPQGSVLGPALFNLYTTDLPEFTKTTTALYADDTAIYAYSYYAETAQLQNQIHLNLLIPYFKKWKMKLNQTKTEAIKFTKKRTSIKPSRKLKINEHYVNTNNTVRYLGLHLDTRLNFKQHVANSVAKGNAAIRTLYPLLVKNNAVSIQNKITIYK
;
A
#
# COMPACT_ATOMS: atom_id res chain seq x y z
N CYS A 1 -16.08 23.51 4.39
CA CYS A 1 -15.69 23.44 2.97
C CYS A 1 -16.85 22.82 2.19
N THR A 2 -17.14 23.34 0.99
CA THR A 2 -18.20 22.81 0.12
C THR A 2 -17.60 22.30 -1.17
N LEU A 3 -18.22 21.29 -1.78
CA LEU A 3 -17.78 20.64 -3.01
C LEU A 3 -18.91 20.66 -4.04
N LYS A 4 -18.57 21.00 -5.28
CA LYS A 4 -19.41 20.81 -6.48
C LYS A 4 -18.62 20.00 -7.50
N VAL A 5 -19.25 19.06 -8.15
CA VAL A 5 -18.66 18.28 -9.24
C VAL A 5 -19.08 18.90 -10.56
N LYS A 6 -18.12 19.19 -11.45
CA LYS A 6 -18.35 19.68 -12.81
C LYS A 6 -18.14 18.54 -13.79
N VAL A 7 -19.16 18.25 -14.60
CA VAL A 7 -19.07 17.31 -15.72
C VAL A 7 -19.51 18.04 -16.98
N ASN A 8 -18.60 18.23 -17.91
CA ASN A 8 -18.81 19.11 -19.07
C ASN A 8 -19.22 20.53 -18.61
N ASN A 9 -20.43 20.98 -19.00
CA ASN A 9 -20.99 22.29 -18.60
C ASN A 9 -22.00 22.21 -17.44
N ALA A 10 -22.27 21.03 -16.89
CA ALA A 10 -23.21 20.83 -15.78
C ALA A 10 -22.47 20.80 -14.44
N LEU A 11 -23.02 21.51 -13.45
CA LEU A 11 -22.54 21.49 -12.05
C LEU A 11 -23.52 20.71 -11.19
N SER A 12 -22.99 19.86 -10.31
CA SER A 12 -23.82 19.19 -9.30
C SER A 12 -24.30 20.15 -8.22
N GLN A 13 -25.27 19.71 -7.43
CA GLN A 13 -25.62 20.40 -6.19
C GLN A 13 -24.42 20.49 -5.25
N GLU A 14 -24.40 21.53 -4.45
CA GLU A 14 -23.37 21.77 -3.45
C GLU A 14 -23.52 20.81 -2.28
N LYS A 15 -22.40 20.13 -1.90
CA LYS A 15 -22.34 19.28 -0.71
C LYS A 15 -21.30 19.81 0.25
N THR A 16 -21.66 19.90 1.54
CA THR A 16 -20.73 20.31 2.60
C THR A 16 -19.85 19.13 3.01
N ILE A 17 -18.55 19.33 2.98
CA ILE A 17 -17.55 18.37 3.51
C ILE A 17 -17.35 18.68 4.97
N LYS A 18 -17.69 17.73 5.85
CA LYS A 18 -17.58 17.88 7.31
C LYS A 18 -16.20 17.50 7.86
N ALA A 19 -15.42 16.69 7.14
CA ALA A 19 -14.10 16.23 7.54
C ALA A 19 -13.25 15.88 6.32
N GLY A 20 -11.93 15.91 6.50
CA GLY A 20 -10.94 15.61 5.46
C GLY A 20 -10.52 16.83 4.65
N VAL A 21 -9.59 16.59 3.72
CA VAL A 21 -9.07 17.59 2.77
C VAL A 21 -9.42 17.16 1.35
N PRO A 22 -9.61 18.11 0.41
CA PRO A 22 -9.87 17.77 -0.99
C PRO A 22 -8.70 16.97 -1.57
N GLN A 23 -9.01 15.86 -2.24
CA GLN A 23 -8.00 15.11 -3.01
C GLN A 23 -7.43 16.00 -4.12
N GLY A 24 -6.10 15.97 -4.28
CA GLY A 24 -5.38 16.82 -5.23
C GLY A 24 -5.06 18.23 -4.72
N SER A 25 -5.41 18.58 -3.47
CA SER A 25 -4.96 19.84 -2.89
C SER A 25 -3.45 19.78 -2.57
N VAL A 26 -2.74 20.88 -2.79
CA VAL A 26 -1.30 20.98 -2.50
C VAL A 26 -1.01 20.81 -1.00
N LEU A 27 -1.90 21.28 -0.14
CA LEU A 27 -1.76 21.20 1.33
C LEU A 27 -2.22 19.86 1.92
N GLY A 28 -2.99 19.05 1.18
CA GLY A 28 -3.54 17.79 1.67
C GLY A 28 -2.49 16.86 2.29
N PRO A 29 -1.40 16.52 1.58
CA PRO A 29 -0.34 15.66 2.12
C PRO A 29 0.34 16.26 3.35
N ALA A 30 0.61 17.57 3.36
CA ALA A 30 1.25 18.24 4.50
C ALA A 30 0.36 18.21 5.75
N LEU A 31 -0.94 18.46 5.59
CA LEU A 31 -1.90 18.38 6.70
C LEU A 31 -2.07 16.97 7.22
N PHE A 32 -2.04 15.95 6.34
CA PHE A 32 -2.09 14.55 6.76
C PHE A 32 -0.84 14.17 7.54
N ASN A 33 0.35 14.56 7.08
CA ASN A 33 1.59 14.32 7.80
C ASN A 33 1.58 14.99 9.18
N LEU A 34 1.12 16.23 9.28
CA LEU A 34 0.95 16.93 10.57
C LEU A 34 -0.03 16.18 11.48
N TYR A 35 -1.11 15.63 10.91
CA TYR A 35 -2.13 14.88 11.66
C TYR A 35 -1.59 13.55 12.21
N THR A 36 -0.55 12.98 11.58
CA THR A 36 0.07 11.71 12.01
C THR A 36 1.41 11.88 12.70
N THR A 37 1.83 13.13 13.02
CA THR A 37 3.16 13.41 13.59
C THR A 37 3.37 12.78 14.98
N ASP A 38 2.32 12.68 15.79
CA ASP A 38 2.36 12.12 17.14
C ASP A 38 1.99 10.63 17.20
N LEU A 39 2.21 9.89 16.09
CA LEU A 39 1.98 8.45 16.05
C LEU A 39 2.83 7.75 17.11
N PRO A 40 2.22 6.90 17.98
CA PRO A 40 2.97 6.20 19.02
C PRO A 40 4.10 5.34 18.44
N GLU A 41 5.30 5.54 18.96
CA GLU A 41 6.46 4.74 18.61
C GLU A 41 6.73 3.65 19.64
N PHE A 42 7.35 2.57 19.21
CA PHE A 42 7.84 1.52 20.08
C PHE A 42 9.28 1.21 19.74
N THR A 43 10.19 1.31 20.71
CA THR A 43 11.65 1.24 20.52
C THR A 43 12.19 -0.04 19.88
N LYS A 44 11.40 -1.13 19.92
CA LYS A 44 11.78 -2.43 19.35
C LYS A 44 11.17 -2.70 17.97
N THR A 45 10.51 -1.71 17.39
CA THR A 45 9.91 -1.79 16.06
C THR A 45 10.18 -0.51 15.30
N THR A 46 10.10 -0.58 13.99
CA THR A 46 10.19 0.59 13.12
C THR A 46 8.86 0.77 12.40
N THR A 47 8.42 2.01 12.28
CA THR A 47 7.22 2.40 11.52
C THR A 47 7.63 3.09 10.24
N ALA A 48 7.06 2.70 9.13
CA ALA A 48 7.15 3.40 7.86
C ALA A 48 5.76 3.88 7.47
N LEU A 49 5.65 5.18 7.20
CA LEU A 49 4.42 5.85 6.81
C LEU A 49 4.55 6.33 5.36
N TYR A 50 3.55 6.04 4.55
CA TYR A 50 3.42 6.59 3.20
C TYR A 50 1.94 6.89 2.94
N ALA A 51 1.57 8.15 3.02
CA ALA A 51 0.18 8.58 3.00
C ALA A 51 -0.67 7.76 4.01
N ASP A 52 -1.69 7.07 3.56
CA ASP A 52 -2.56 6.21 4.36
C ASP A 52 -1.99 4.80 4.63
N ASP A 53 -0.93 4.41 3.94
CA ASP A 53 -0.28 3.12 4.14
C ASP A 53 0.70 3.18 5.32
N THR A 54 0.46 2.35 6.34
CA THR A 54 1.33 2.21 7.52
C THR A 54 1.93 0.82 7.55
N ALA A 55 3.25 0.71 7.59
CA ALA A 55 3.95 -0.55 7.79
C ALA A 55 4.74 -0.50 9.11
N ILE A 56 4.60 -1.53 9.92
CA ILE A 56 5.41 -1.75 11.11
C ILE A 56 6.21 -3.03 10.95
N TYR A 57 7.48 -2.99 11.33
CA TYR A 57 8.33 -4.16 11.28
C TYR A 57 9.26 -4.25 12.50
N ALA A 58 9.48 -5.46 12.93
CA ALA A 58 10.45 -5.83 13.94
C ALA A 58 11.42 -6.85 13.36
N TYR A 59 12.63 -6.86 13.89
CA TYR A 59 13.62 -7.88 13.57
C TYR A 59 14.09 -8.57 14.86
N SER A 60 14.24 -9.88 14.81
CA SER A 60 14.77 -10.67 15.92
C SER A 60 15.33 -11.99 15.39
N TYR A 61 16.23 -12.59 16.16
CA TYR A 61 16.70 -13.95 15.90
C TYR A 61 15.57 -14.97 16.00
N TYR A 62 14.63 -14.76 16.92
CA TYR A 62 13.43 -15.58 17.11
C TYR A 62 12.21 -14.89 16.50
N ALA A 63 11.51 -15.60 15.63
CA ALA A 63 10.32 -15.09 14.97
C ALA A 63 9.19 -14.69 15.94
N GLU A 64 9.05 -15.44 17.03
CA GLU A 64 8.06 -15.18 18.08
C GLU A 64 8.31 -13.84 18.77
N THR A 65 9.58 -13.53 19.03
CA THR A 65 9.96 -12.25 19.65
C THR A 65 9.61 -11.07 18.74
N ALA A 66 9.95 -11.15 17.44
CA ALA A 66 9.60 -10.10 16.48
C ALA A 66 8.07 -9.94 16.37
N GLN A 67 7.35 -11.05 16.39
CA GLN A 67 5.89 -11.03 16.32
C GLN A 67 5.26 -10.42 17.58
N LEU A 68 5.80 -10.74 18.76
CA LEU A 68 5.38 -10.14 20.02
C LEU A 68 5.61 -8.62 20.03
N GLN A 69 6.78 -8.17 19.56
CA GLN A 69 7.10 -6.75 19.45
C GLN A 69 6.12 -6.02 18.55
N ASN A 70 5.79 -6.59 17.37
CA ASN A 70 4.78 -6.03 16.49
C ASN A 70 3.39 -6.02 17.13
N GLN A 71 3.02 -7.04 17.91
CA GLN A 71 1.73 -7.05 18.62
C GLN A 71 1.66 -5.97 19.69
N ILE A 72 2.73 -5.76 20.46
CA ILE A 72 2.80 -4.69 21.45
C ILE A 72 2.60 -3.33 20.77
N HIS A 73 3.30 -3.10 19.66
CA HIS A 73 3.16 -1.84 18.92
C HIS A 73 1.75 -1.65 18.33
N LEU A 74 1.15 -2.69 17.78
CA LEU A 74 -0.25 -2.64 17.33
C LEU A 74 -1.20 -2.26 18.44
N ASN A 75 -0.99 -2.79 19.65
CA ASN A 75 -1.81 -2.46 20.81
C ASN A 75 -1.68 -0.99 21.25
N LEU A 76 -0.55 -0.32 20.96
CA LEU A 76 -0.38 1.13 21.16
C LEU A 76 -1.06 1.94 20.05
N LEU A 77 -1.01 1.46 18.81
CA LEU A 77 -1.58 2.16 17.65
C LEU A 77 -3.12 2.13 17.62
N ILE A 78 -3.75 1.04 18.05
CA ILE A 78 -5.20 0.88 18.01
C ILE A 78 -5.94 1.99 18.76
N PRO A 79 -5.62 2.30 20.05
CA PRO A 79 -6.26 3.40 20.78
C PRO A 79 -5.94 4.78 20.17
N TYR A 80 -4.75 4.96 19.62
CA TYR A 80 -4.38 6.19 18.91
C TYR A 80 -5.30 6.41 17.70
N PHE A 81 -5.44 5.44 16.82
CA PHE A 81 -6.32 5.54 15.66
C PHE A 81 -7.79 5.78 16.06
N LYS A 82 -8.23 5.15 17.14
CA LYS A 82 -9.58 5.39 17.70
C LYS A 82 -9.74 6.83 18.18
N LYS A 83 -8.75 7.36 18.92
CA LYS A 83 -8.72 8.76 19.42
C LYS A 83 -8.83 9.75 18.25
N TRP A 84 -8.05 9.53 17.20
CA TRP A 84 -8.00 10.39 16.03
C TRP A 84 -9.08 10.08 14.98
N LYS A 85 -10.06 9.22 15.30
CA LYS A 85 -11.18 8.82 14.41
C LYS A 85 -10.70 8.25 13.07
N MET A 86 -9.51 7.66 13.03
CA MET A 86 -8.98 6.93 11.89
C MET A 86 -9.45 5.48 11.94
N LYS A 87 -10.04 4.98 10.85
CA LYS A 87 -10.53 3.61 10.78
C LYS A 87 -9.48 2.70 10.14
N LEU A 88 -8.93 1.79 10.94
CA LEU A 88 -8.08 0.71 10.41
C LEU A 88 -8.89 -0.24 9.53
N ASN A 89 -8.38 -0.52 8.33
CA ASN A 89 -8.95 -1.54 7.46
C ASN A 89 -8.35 -2.90 7.80
N GLN A 90 -9.01 -3.62 8.71
CA GLN A 90 -8.55 -4.91 9.21
C GLN A 90 -8.49 -6.00 8.13
N THR A 91 -9.38 -5.94 7.12
CA THR A 91 -9.44 -6.92 6.03
C THR A 91 -8.32 -6.73 5.01
N LYS A 92 -7.80 -5.51 4.87
CA LYS A 92 -6.65 -5.19 4.00
C LYS A 92 -5.31 -5.28 4.73
N THR A 93 -5.34 -5.37 6.08
CA THR A 93 -4.10 -5.49 6.84
C THR A 93 -3.55 -6.90 6.71
N GLU A 94 -2.32 -6.99 6.27
CA GLU A 94 -1.61 -8.24 6.02
C GLU A 94 -0.28 -8.26 6.77
N ALA A 95 0.19 -9.45 7.13
CA ALA A 95 1.50 -9.66 7.71
C ALA A 95 2.34 -10.55 6.79
N ILE A 96 3.62 -10.27 6.74
CA ILE A 96 4.60 -11.12 6.06
C ILE A 96 5.81 -11.34 6.96
N LYS A 97 6.38 -12.53 6.90
CA LYS A 97 7.61 -12.87 7.59
C LYS A 97 8.73 -13.04 6.59
N PHE A 98 9.75 -12.22 6.69
CA PHE A 98 10.96 -12.36 5.90
C PHE A 98 11.94 -13.33 6.59
N THR A 99 12.48 -14.28 5.84
CA THR A 99 13.45 -15.26 6.37
C THR A 99 14.37 -15.80 5.27
N LYS A 100 15.64 -15.96 5.59
CA LYS A 100 16.60 -16.67 4.74
C LYS A 100 16.60 -18.19 4.98
N LYS A 101 16.00 -18.65 6.07
CA LYS A 101 15.95 -20.09 6.42
C LYS A 101 15.05 -20.85 5.45
N ARG A 102 15.48 -22.05 5.04
CA ARG A 102 14.69 -22.94 4.15
C ARG A 102 13.47 -23.55 4.82
N THR A 103 13.53 -23.74 6.13
CA THR A 103 12.41 -24.31 6.91
C THR A 103 11.33 -23.28 7.11
N SER A 104 10.10 -23.66 6.75
CA SER A 104 8.89 -22.88 7.07
C SER A 104 8.67 -22.94 8.58
N ILE A 105 9.13 -21.91 9.29
CA ILE A 105 8.78 -21.74 10.70
C ILE A 105 7.37 -21.17 10.70
N LYS A 106 6.37 -22.01 10.97
CA LYS A 106 5.00 -21.52 11.17
C LYS A 106 5.04 -20.53 12.34
N PRO A 107 4.47 -19.33 12.21
CA PRO A 107 4.34 -18.43 13.34
C PRO A 107 3.46 -19.11 14.40
N SER A 108 3.95 -19.23 15.62
CA SER A 108 3.23 -19.88 16.73
C SER A 108 2.00 -19.06 17.17
N ARG A 109 2.03 -17.76 16.92
CA ARG A 109 0.93 -16.84 17.24
C ARG A 109 0.57 -16.02 16.01
N LYS A 110 -0.73 -15.70 15.85
CA LYS A 110 -1.19 -14.75 14.84
C LYS A 110 -1.26 -13.36 15.45
N LEU A 111 -0.90 -12.33 14.71
CA LEU A 111 -1.15 -10.93 15.08
C LEU A 111 -2.65 -10.70 15.16
N LYS A 112 -3.09 -9.87 16.10
CA LYS A 112 -4.49 -9.56 16.33
C LYS A 112 -4.71 -8.06 16.35
N ILE A 113 -5.73 -7.61 15.65
CA ILE A 113 -6.21 -6.22 15.67
C ILE A 113 -7.65 -6.27 16.18
N ASN A 114 -7.90 -5.79 17.40
CA ASN A 114 -9.16 -5.98 18.11
C ASN A 114 -9.52 -7.47 18.15
N GLU A 115 -10.70 -7.86 17.63
CA GLU A 115 -11.17 -9.25 17.58
C GLU A 115 -10.72 -10.02 16.34
N HIS A 116 -10.04 -9.36 15.36
CA HIS A 116 -9.67 -9.99 14.09
C HIS A 116 -8.20 -10.40 14.04
N TYR A 117 -7.95 -11.61 13.57
CA TYR A 117 -6.59 -12.09 13.29
C TYR A 117 -6.09 -11.53 11.96
N VAL A 118 -4.87 -11.00 11.97
CA VAL A 118 -4.19 -10.53 10.76
C VAL A 118 -3.74 -11.75 9.93
N ASN A 119 -4.05 -11.73 8.64
CA ASN A 119 -3.62 -12.76 7.72
C ASN A 119 -2.11 -12.68 7.50
N THR A 120 -1.44 -13.83 7.66
CA THR A 120 -0.02 -13.94 7.35
C THR A 120 0.14 -14.60 5.98
N ASN A 121 0.69 -13.85 5.04
CA ASN A 121 0.83 -14.25 3.65
C ASN A 121 2.30 -14.48 3.27
N ASN A 122 2.53 -15.34 2.27
CA ASN A 122 3.89 -15.56 1.72
C ASN A 122 4.30 -14.46 0.74
N THR A 123 3.35 -13.70 0.24
CA THR A 123 3.56 -12.54 -0.63
C THR A 123 2.56 -11.47 -0.27
N VAL A 124 3.02 -10.24 -0.11
CA VAL A 124 2.18 -9.06 0.14
C VAL A 124 2.49 -7.96 -0.88
N ARG A 125 1.51 -7.13 -1.14
CA ARG A 125 1.70 -5.95 -1.98
C ARG A 125 1.88 -4.72 -1.10
N TYR A 126 3.03 -4.05 -1.23
CA TYR A 126 3.35 -2.82 -0.52
C TYR A 126 3.92 -1.78 -1.48
N LEU A 127 3.31 -0.59 -1.53
CA LEU A 127 3.71 0.51 -2.42
C LEU A 127 3.92 0.09 -3.87
N GLY A 128 3.03 -0.76 -4.39
CA GLY A 128 3.10 -1.25 -5.77
C GLY A 128 4.04 -2.45 -5.99
N LEU A 129 4.88 -2.80 -5.02
CA LEU A 129 5.79 -3.94 -5.09
C LEU A 129 5.15 -5.20 -4.49
N HIS A 130 5.37 -6.35 -5.12
CA HIS A 130 5.06 -7.65 -4.53
C HIS A 130 6.28 -8.18 -3.80
N LEU A 131 6.21 -8.20 -2.47
CA LEU A 131 7.26 -8.66 -1.58
C LEU A 131 6.99 -10.12 -1.20
N ASP A 132 7.94 -11.01 -1.48
CA ASP A 132 7.88 -12.40 -1.06
C ASP A 132 8.75 -12.62 0.20
N THR A 133 8.52 -13.71 0.93
CA THR A 133 9.19 -14.05 2.20
C THR A 133 10.71 -14.09 2.12
N ARG A 134 11.31 -14.19 0.94
CA ARG A 134 12.76 -14.23 0.70
C ARG A 134 13.29 -12.99 -0.01
N LEU A 135 12.42 -12.03 -0.33
CA LEU A 135 12.75 -10.83 -1.11
C LEU A 135 13.40 -11.15 -2.47
N ASN A 136 12.95 -12.22 -3.13
CA ASN A 136 13.40 -12.60 -4.48
C ASN A 136 12.65 -11.85 -5.57
N PHE A 137 11.55 -11.18 -5.23
CA PHE A 137 10.71 -10.40 -6.15
C PHE A 137 10.16 -11.18 -7.35
N LYS A 138 10.16 -12.53 -7.30
CA LYS A 138 9.73 -13.37 -8.43
C LYS A 138 8.32 -13.02 -8.92
N GLN A 139 7.37 -12.88 -7.99
CA GLN A 139 6.00 -12.52 -8.33
C GLN A 139 5.90 -11.11 -8.91
N HIS A 140 6.68 -10.17 -8.37
CA HIS A 140 6.71 -8.80 -8.90
C HIS A 140 7.21 -8.76 -10.34
N VAL A 141 8.32 -9.41 -10.62
CA VAL A 141 8.89 -9.50 -11.97
C VAL A 141 7.91 -10.18 -12.94
N ALA A 142 7.34 -11.31 -12.56
CA ALA A 142 6.36 -12.01 -13.41
C ALA A 142 5.14 -11.13 -13.73
N ASN A 143 4.59 -10.43 -12.74
CA ASN A 143 3.47 -9.52 -12.93
C ASN A 143 3.85 -8.31 -13.82
N SER A 144 5.06 -7.77 -13.66
CA SER A 144 5.54 -6.64 -14.47
C SER A 144 5.73 -7.05 -15.94
N VAL A 145 6.33 -8.22 -16.17
CA VAL A 145 6.47 -8.78 -17.52
C VAL A 145 5.09 -9.05 -18.15
N ALA A 146 4.15 -9.62 -17.41
CA ALA A 146 2.80 -9.87 -17.90
C ALA A 146 2.08 -8.56 -18.30
N LYS A 147 2.22 -7.51 -17.50
CA LYS A 147 1.67 -6.17 -17.81
C LYS A 147 2.33 -5.58 -19.07
N GLY A 148 3.66 -5.65 -19.17
CA GLY A 148 4.39 -5.19 -20.34
C GLY A 148 3.94 -5.90 -21.61
N ASN A 149 3.85 -7.23 -21.56
CA ASN A 149 3.36 -8.03 -22.70
C ASN A 149 1.91 -7.70 -23.06
N ALA A 150 1.04 -7.46 -22.09
CA ALA A 150 -0.34 -7.03 -22.34
C ALA A 150 -0.38 -5.66 -23.04
N ALA A 151 0.42 -4.70 -22.57
CA ALA A 151 0.54 -3.38 -23.18
C ALA A 151 1.04 -3.48 -24.65
N ILE A 152 2.10 -4.28 -24.89
CA ILE A 152 2.62 -4.53 -26.24
C ILE A 152 1.52 -5.12 -27.15
N ARG A 153 0.76 -6.12 -26.67
CA ARG A 153 -0.35 -6.70 -27.45
C ARG A 153 -1.41 -5.67 -27.80
N THR A 154 -1.77 -4.80 -26.87
CA THR A 154 -2.75 -3.73 -27.10
C THR A 154 -2.24 -2.71 -28.13
N LEU A 155 -0.94 -2.37 -28.08
CA LEU A 155 -0.32 -1.42 -28.99
C LEU A 155 0.11 -2.04 -30.34
N TYR A 156 0.16 -3.37 -30.42
CA TYR A 156 0.64 -4.09 -31.60
C TYR A 156 0.00 -3.64 -32.93
N PRO A 157 -1.35 -3.46 -33.02
CA PRO A 157 -1.96 -3.00 -34.26
C PRO A 157 -1.46 -1.62 -34.73
N LEU A 158 -1.03 -0.76 -33.81
CA LEU A 158 -0.47 0.57 -34.12
C LEU A 158 1.02 0.52 -34.47
N LEU A 159 1.76 -0.46 -33.94
CA LEU A 159 3.21 -0.58 -34.08
C LEU A 159 3.65 -1.42 -35.29
N VAL A 160 2.74 -2.24 -35.88
CA VAL A 160 3.04 -3.10 -37.03
C VAL A 160 3.57 -2.28 -38.21
N LYS A 161 4.51 -2.90 -38.97
CA LYS A 161 5.18 -2.28 -40.10
C LYS A 161 4.20 -1.74 -41.19
N ASN A 162 3.12 -2.44 -41.42
CA ASN A 162 2.14 -2.13 -42.49
C ASN A 162 1.01 -1.19 -42.04
N ASN A 163 1.17 -0.49 -40.88
CA ASN A 163 0.20 0.49 -40.43
C ASN A 163 0.53 1.87 -41.00
N ALA A 164 -0.51 2.69 -41.24
CA ALA A 164 -0.40 4.07 -41.72
C ALA A 164 0.27 5.04 -40.74
N VAL A 165 0.52 4.63 -39.50
CA VAL A 165 1.19 5.46 -38.45
C VAL A 165 2.65 5.68 -38.83
N SER A 166 3.10 6.95 -38.84
CA SER A 166 4.48 7.31 -39.13
C SER A 166 5.47 6.69 -38.12
N ILE A 167 6.70 6.45 -38.52
CA ILE A 167 7.77 5.92 -37.67
C ILE A 167 7.97 6.80 -36.43
N GLN A 168 7.92 8.12 -36.60
CA GLN A 168 8.08 9.08 -35.49
C GLN A 168 6.99 8.90 -34.43
N ASN A 169 5.74 8.74 -34.86
CA ASN A 169 4.62 8.48 -33.94
C ASN A 169 4.73 7.12 -33.27
N LYS A 170 5.20 6.08 -34.00
CA LYS A 170 5.47 4.77 -33.40
C LYS A 170 6.52 4.83 -32.29
N ILE A 171 7.60 5.59 -32.48
CA ILE A 171 8.64 5.82 -31.48
C ILE A 171 8.07 6.56 -30.25
N THR A 172 7.19 7.54 -30.47
CA THR A 172 6.55 8.31 -29.39
C THR A 172 5.62 7.42 -28.55
N ILE A 173 4.87 6.50 -29.19
CA ILE A 173 4.00 5.53 -28.50
C ILE A 173 4.82 4.52 -27.70
N TYR A 174 6.02 4.15 -28.18
CA TYR A 174 6.88 3.17 -27.52
C TYR A 174 7.62 3.74 -26.31
N LYS A 175 7.90 5.04 -26.27
CA LYS A 175 8.55 5.75 -25.14
C LYS A 175 7.58 6.04 -24.01
#